data_7624a39c531017311a37480b2df60814
#
_entry.id   7624a39c531017311a37480b2df60814
#
_cell.length_a   1.000
_cell.length_b   1.000
_cell.length_c   1.000
_cell.angle_alpha   90.00
_cell.angle_beta   90.00
_cell.angle_gamma   90.00
#
_symmetry.space_group_name_H-M   'P 1'
#
loop_
_entity.id
_entity.type
_entity.pdbx_description
1 polymer ?
#
loop_
_entity_poly.entity_id
_entity_poly.type
_entity_poly.pdbx_seq_one_letter_code
_entity_poly.pdbx_strand_id
1 'polypeptide(L)'
;MLLLASCSQYKYETVKGDPLGTKIYTLDNGLKVYMSVNKETPRIQTYIAVKVGGKNDPSETTGLAHYFEHLMFKGSQNFGTTDYAAEKPLLDEIEALFEVYRNTTD
;
A
#
# COMPACT_ATOMS: atom_id res chain seq x y z
N MET A 1 -37.18 -24.85 -0.55
CA MET A 1 -36.19 -23.96 -1.15
C MET A 1 -34.94 -24.02 -0.29
N LEU A 2 -33.97 -24.87 -0.64
CA LEU A 2 -32.72 -25.02 0.12
C LEU A 2 -31.79 -23.86 -0.28
N LEU A 3 -31.52 -22.96 0.64
CA LEU A 3 -30.43 -22.00 0.53
C LEU A 3 -29.12 -22.74 0.79
N LEU A 4 -28.42 -23.13 -0.27
CA LEU A 4 -27.03 -23.56 -0.20
C LEU A 4 -26.19 -22.31 0.11
N ALA A 5 -25.94 -22.05 1.39
CA ALA A 5 -24.90 -21.11 1.79
C ALA A 5 -23.54 -21.70 1.36
N SER A 6 -23.05 -21.27 0.22
CA SER A 6 -21.69 -21.55 -0.21
C SER A 6 -20.73 -20.80 0.69
N CYS A 7 -20.31 -21.42 1.79
CA CYS A 7 -19.14 -20.97 2.51
C CYS A 7 -17.93 -21.25 1.62
N SER A 8 -17.50 -20.23 0.90
CA SER A 8 -16.21 -20.24 0.21
C SER A 8 -15.11 -20.30 1.27
N GLN A 9 -14.72 -21.51 1.65
CA GLN A 9 -13.63 -21.71 2.59
C GLN A 9 -12.32 -21.58 1.82
N TYR A 10 -11.65 -20.44 1.96
CA TYR A 10 -10.33 -20.25 1.38
C TYR A 10 -9.38 -21.33 1.88
N LYS A 11 -8.76 -22.05 0.95
CA LYS A 11 -7.73 -23.04 1.29
C LYS A 11 -6.46 -22.32 1.73
N TYR A 12 -5.77 -22.88 2.69
CA TYR A 12 -4.49 -22.33 3.17
C TYR A 12 -3.43 -23.43 3.26
N GLU A 13 -2.19 -23.00 3.15
CA GLU A 13 -1.00 -23.81 3.37
C GLU A 13 -0.41 -23.49 4.74
N THR A 14 0.35 -24.43 5.30
CA THR A 14 1.11 -24.25 6.54
C THR A 14 2.54 -24.72 6.34
N VAL A 15 3.48 -24.14 7.09
CA VAL A 15 4.89 -24.54 7.06
C VAL A 15 5.16 -25.44 8.26
N LYS A 16 5.69 -26.65 8.01
CA LYS A 16 6.05 -27.57 9.06
C LYS A 16 7.17 -26.99 9.92
N GLY A 17 6.94 -26.93 11.24
CA GLY A 17 7.91 -26.39 12.19
C GLY A 17 7.85 -24.87 12.38
N ASP A 18 6.89 -24.18 11.76
CA ASP A 18 6.66 -22.76 12.01
C ASP A 18 6.12 -22.56 13.44
N PRO A 19 6.86 -21.85 14.32
CA PRO A 19 6.45 -21.62 15.70
C PRO A 19 5.24 -20.69 15.82
N LEU A 20 4.95 -19.91 14.79
CA LEU A 20 3.82 -18.96 14.75
C LEU A 20 2.54 -19.61 14.24
N GLY A 21 2.61 -20.84 13.71
CA GLY A 21 1.46 -21.53 13.12
C GLY A 21 0.80 -20.75 12.01
N THR A 22 1.59 -20.09 11.17
CA THR A 22 1.12 -19.20 10.11
C THR A 22 0.29 -19.95 9.08
N LYS A 23 -0.87 -19.41 8.76
CA LYS A 23 -1.70 -19.83 7.63
C LYS A 23 -1.43 -18.95 6.44
N ILE A 24 -1.11 -19.56 5.30
CA ILE A 24 -0.77 -18.86 4.06
C ILE A 24 -1.91 -19.08 3.07
N TYR A 25 -2.58 -18.00 2.71
CA TYR A 25 -3.64 -17.99 1.71
C TYR A 25 -3.11 -17.39 0.41
N THR A 26 -3.49 -17.97 -0.71
CA THR A 26 -3.25 -17.38 -2.02
C THR A 26 -4.60 -17.01 -2.62
N LEU A 27 -4.79 -15.73 -2.90
CA LEU A 27 -6.01 -15.22 -3.50
C LEU A 27 -5.96 -15.36 -5.03
N ASP A 28 -7.11 -15.30 -5.69
CA ASP A 28 -7.24 -15.48 -7.14
C ASP A 28 -6.43 -14.45 -7.95
N ASN A 29 -6.20 -13.26 -7.39
CA ASN A 29 -5.35 -12.22 -7.98
C ASN A 29 -3.85 -12.40 -7.72
N GLY A 30 -3.44 -13.52 -7.09
CA GLY A 30 -2.05 -13.83 -6.77
C GLY A 30 -1.54 -13.21 -5.46
N LEU A 31 -2.35 -12.43 -4.74
CA LEU A 31 -1.96 -11.89 -3.44
C LEU A 31 -1.80 -13.03 -2.43
N LYS A 32 -0.68 -13.04 -1.72
CA LYS A 32 -0.45 -13.94 -0.59
C LYS A 32 -0.75 -13.23 0.72
N VAL A 33 -1.58 -13.86 1.55
CA VAL A 33 -1.95 -13.38 2.88
C VAL A 33 -1.41 -14.34 3.92
N TYR A 34 -0.55 -13.84 4.80
CA TYR A 34 0.03 -14.57 5.91
C TYR A 34 -0.70 -14.18 7.18
N MET A 35 -1.26 -15.14 7.88
CA MET A 35 -2.01 -14.90 9.11
C MET A 35 -1.49 -15.78 10.23
N SER A 36 -1.04 -15.15 11.31
CA SER A 36 -0.73 -15.83 12.58
C SER A 36 -1.54 -15.22 13.72
N VAL A 37 -1.87 -16.02 14.72
CA VAL A 37 -2.66 -15.57 15.88
C VAL A 37 -1.78 -15.58 17.11
N ASN A 38 -1.55 -14.39 17.68
CA ASN A 38 -0.97 -14.25 19.02
C ASN A 38 -2.09 -13.91 20.01
N LYS A 39 -2.27 -14.72 21.03
CA LYS A 39 -3.33 -14.55 22.05
C LYS A 39 -2.88 -13.77 23.28
N GLU A 40 -1.59 -13.43 23.37
CA GLU A 40 -1.03 -12.73 24.53
C GLU A 40 -1.41 -11.25 24.56
N THR A 41 -1.71 -10.67 23.40
CA THR A 41 -2.01 -9.25 23.30
C THR A 41 -3.23 -9.02 22.40
N PRO A 42 -4.26 -8.27 22.85
CA PRO A 42 -5.46 -8.00 22.05
C PRO A 42 -5.17 -6.88 21.03
N ARG A 43 -4.25 -7.11 20.11
CA ARG A 43 -3.86 -6.17 19.06
C ARG A 43 -3.83 -6.86 17.72
N ILE A 44 -4.19 -6.12 16.68
CA ILE A 44 -4.02 -6.53 15.29
C ILE A 44 -2.89 -5.69 14.71
N GLN A 45 -1.89 -6.36 14.15
CA GLN A 45 -0.80 -5.72 13.43
C GLN A 45 -0.81 -6.22 12.00
N THR A 46 -0.77 -5.29 11.06
CA THR A 46 -0.80 -5.59 9.62
C THR A 46 0.41 -4.99 8.92
N TYR A 47 0.94 -5.74 7.96
CA TYR A 47 2.01 -5.30 7.07
C TYR A 47 1.60 -5.58 5.62
N ILE A 48 1.91 -4.66 4.73
CA ILE A 48 1.78 -4.84 3.29
C ILE A 48 3.19 -4.83 2.72
N ALA A 49 3.63 -5.98 2.19
CA ALA A 49 4.93 -6.11 1.55
C ALA A 49 4.77 -6.15 0.04
N VAL A 50 5.42 -5.22 -0.65
CA VAL A 50 5.47 -5.16 -2.11
C VAL A 50 6.86 -5.57 -2.57
N LYS A 51 6.93 -6.52 -3.53
CA LYS A 51 8.20 -7.04 -4.06
C LYS A 51 8.79 -6.06 -5.09
N VAL A 52 9.08 -4.84 -4.65
CA VAL A 52 9.67 -3.77 -5.46
C VAL A 52 10.59 -2.92 -4.58
N GLY A 53 11.59 -2.33 -5.16
CA GLY A 53 12.54 -1.46 -4.46
C GLY A 53 13.58 -0.89 -5.41
N GLY A 54 14.55 -0.14 -4.89
CA GLY A 54 15.58 0.55 -5.68
C GLY A 54 16.36 -0.32 -6.68
N LYS A 55 16.45 -1.64 -6.41
CA LYS A 55 17.03 -2.59 -7.38
C LYS A 55 16.25 -2.73 -8.69
N ASN A 56 15.01 -2.27 -8.70
CA ASN A 56 14.11 -2.31 -9.86
C ASN A 56 14.02 -0.95 -10.56
N ASP A 57 14.69 0.07 -10.03
CA ASP A 57 14.71 1.40 -10.63
C ASP A 57 15.38 1.35 -12.01
N PRO A 58 14.87 2.07 -13.00
CA PRO A 58 15.60 2.29 -14.25
C PRO A 58 16.92 3.01 -13.99
N SER A 59 17.95 2.69 -14.78
CA SER A 59 19.29 3.28 -14.62
C SER A 59 19.29 4.81 -14.73
N GLU A 60 18.37 5.35 -15.52
CA GLU A 60 18.22 6.78 -15.80
C GLU A 60 17.47 7.53 -14.68
N THR A 61 16.76 6.80 -13.81
CA THR A 61 15.92 7.37 -12.75
C THR A 61 16.09 6.61 -11.44
N THR A 62 17.34 6.47 -10.99
CA THR A 62 17.65 5.84 -9.70
C THR A 62 17.04 6.65 -8.54
N GLY A 63 16.51 5.94 -7.55
CA GLY A 63 15.78 6.55 -6.44
C GLY A 63 14.26 6.64 -6.64
N LEU A 64 13.75 6.16 -7.78
CA LEU A 64 12.34 6.22 -8.12
C LEU A 64 11.47 5.47 -7.11
N ALA A 65 11.88 4.29 -6.68
CA ALA A 65 11.15 3.51 -5.67
C ALA A 65 11.06 4.25 -4.33
N HIS A 66 12.13 4.90 -3.90
CA HIS A 66 12.15 5.73 -2.70
C HIS A 66 11.26 6.97 -2.83
N TYR A 67 11.26 7.61 -4.00
CA TYR A 67 10.37 8.73 -4.28
C TYR A 67 8.89 8.32 -4.22
N PHE A 68 8.54 7.17 -4.79
CA PHE A 68 7.18 6.62 -4.67
C PHE A 68 6.79 6.31 -3.23
N GLU A 69 7.71 5.86 -2.39
CA GLU A 69 7.46 5.68 -0.96
C GLU A 69 7.00 6.99 -0.33
N HIS A 70 7.70 8.10 -0.58
CA HIS A 70 7.29 9.41 -0.08
C HIS A 70 5.92 9.85 -0.62
N LEU A 71 5.61 9.53 -1.87
CA LEU A 71 4.30 9.85 -2.46
C LEU A 71 3.15 9.11 -1.78
N MET A 72 3.38 7.92 -1.21
CA MET A 72 2.36 7.16 -0.50
C MET A 72 1.86 7.86 0.77
N PHE A 73 2.64 8.78 1.33
CA PHE A 73 2.27 9.57 2.51
C PHE A 73 1.64 10.92 2.17
N LYS A 74 1.62 11.31 0.90
CA LYS A 74 0.84 12.45 0.46
C LYS A 74 -0.64 12.09 0.49
N GLY A 75 -1.47 12.99 0.96
CA GLY A 75 -2.90 12.81 0.97
C GLY A 75 -3.51 12.63 -0.43
N SER A 76 -4.77 12.37 -0.46
CA SER A 76 -5.59 12.34 -1.66
C SER A 76 -6.84 13.19 -1.43
N GLN A 77 -7.65 13.38 -2.47
CA GLN A 77 -8.92 14.10 -2.35
C GLN A 77 -9.87 13.55 -1.26
N ASN A 78 -9.66 12.29 -0.82
CA ASN A 78 -10.52 11.62 0.14
C ASN A 78 -9.80 11.27 1.45
N PHE A 79 -8.50 11.55 1.54
CA PHE A 79 -7.69 11.16 2.69
C PHE A 79 -6.59 12.19 2.94
N GLY A 80 -6.43 12.59 4.20
CA GLY A 80 -5.40 13.57 4.59
C GLY A 80 -5.81 15.04 4.39
N THR A 81 -7.08 15.30 4.10
CA THR A 81 -7.65 16.64 3.95
C THR A 81 -8.97 16.74 4.73
N THR A 82 -9.31 17.92 5.21
CA THR A 82 -10.62 18.23 5.80
C THR A 82 -11.57 18.84 4.77
N ASP A 83 -11.05 19.53 3.78
CA ASP A 83 -11.81 20.15 2.67
C ASP A 83 -10.92 20.24 1.42
N TYR A 84 -10.94 19.20 0.61
CA TYR A 84 -10.15 19.15 -0.64
C TYR A 84 -10.57 20.22 -1.66
N ALA A 85 -11.84 20.61 -1.66
CA ALA A 85 -12.32 21.62 -2.60
C ALA A 85 -11.71 23.00 -2.32
N ALA A 86 -11.47 23.31 -1.03
CA ALA A 86 -10.78 24.52 -0.62
C ALA A 86 -9.24 24.41 -0.83
N GLU A 87 -8.66 23.24 -0.66
CA GLU A 87 -7.21 23.02 -0.81
C GLU A 87 -6.77 22.99 -2.27
N LYS A 88 -7.58 22.41 -3.15
CA LYS A 88 -7.18 22.19 -4.55
C LYS A 88 -6.72 23.44 -5.29
N PRO A 89 -7.39 24.58 -5.22
CA PRO A 89 -6.92 25.80 -5.89
C PRO A 89 -5.53 26.26 -5.42
N LEU A 90 -5.24 26.10 -4.12
CA LEU A 90 -3.94 26.45 -3.55
C LEU A 90 -2.84 25.49 -4.02
N LEU A 91 -3.16 24.20 -4.12
CA LEU A 91 -2.23 23.19 -4.66
C LEU A 91 -1.91 23.47 -6.14
N ASP A 92 -2.92 23.82 -6.94
CA ASP A 92 -2.76 24.16 -8.35
C ASP A 92 -1.89 25.44 -8.52
N GLU A 93 -2.06 26.42 -7.64
CA GLU A 93 -1.22 27.65 -7.63
C GLU A 93 0.24 27.32 -7.26
N ILE A 94 0.46 26.47 -6.25
CA ILE A 94 1.81 26.02 -5.87
C ILE A 94 2.49 25.31 -7.05
N GLU A 95 1.78 24.43 -7.74
CA GLU A 95 2.33 23.73 -8.90
C GLU A 95 2.68 24.70 -10.04
N ALA A 96 1.80 25.64 -10.33
CA ALA A 96 2.06 26.67 -11.35
C ALA A 96 3.29 27.54 -11.00
N LEU A 97 3.42 27.96 -9.75
CA LEU A 97 4.57 28.75 -9.28
C LEU A 97 5.87 27.92 -9.33
N PHE A 98 5.79 26.62 -9.00
CA PHE A 98 6.95 25.73 -9.10
C PHE A 98 7.43 25.58 -10.55
N GLU A 99 6.52 25.47 -11.52
CA GLU A 99 6.89 25.40 -12.94
C GLU A 99 7.55 26.70 -13.42
N VAL A 100 7.07 27.85 -12.95
CA VAL A 100 7.74 29.15 -13.24
C VAL A 100 9.15 29.16 -12.64
N TYR A 101 9.30 28.77 -11.38
CA TYR A 101 10.58 28.70 -10.68
C TYR A 101 11.56 27.76 -11.42
N ARG A 102 11.11 26.57 -11.78
CA ARG A 102 11.92 25.56 -12.47
C ARG A 102 12.46 26.02 -13.82
N ASN A 103 11.68 26.85 -14.50
CA ASN A 103 12.06 27.37 -15.83
C ASN A 103 12.76 28.75 -15.77
N THR A 104 12.94 29.31 -14.57
CA THR A 104 13.69 30.56 -14.39
C THR A 104 15.17 30.19 -14.26
N THR A 105 15.96 30.64 -15.22
CA THR A 105 17.44 30.58 -15.17
C THR A 105 17.95 31.91 -14.64
N ASP A 106 18.86 31.85 -13.65
CA ASP A 106 19.63 33.00 -13.17
C ASP A 106 20.56 33.54 -14.28
#